data_52ba0c135736c324f1c6df3f55420557
#
_entry.id   52ba0c135736c324f1c6df3f55420557
#
_cell.length_a   1.000
_cell.length_b   1.000
_cell.length_c   1.000
_cell.angle_alpha   90.00
_cell.angle_beta   90.00
_cell.angle_gamma   90.00
#
_symmetry.space_group_name_H-M   'P 1'
#
loop_
_entity.id
_entity.type
_entity.pdbx_description
1 polymer ?
#
loop_
_entity_poly.entity_id
_entity_poly.type
_entity_poly.pdbx_seq_one_letter_code
_entity_poly.pdbx_strand_id
1 'polypeptide(L)'
;RRGIKVTLAEFAPQLMPPFDKETALLVSDALKGGGVDVRVNTGVKAVERADGGLKVTFTDGTAMNAGAVILALGVAPETALAKQAGLELAANGGIKTDEFMRTSDEDIFAAGDAVSVIGADGGETLIPLAGPANRQGRSVAANLLGGRESNGRAVLGASVVKVFDLTAASVGRNEKQLQKAGVKYKKAYAFPMTHAGYYPGATQLTLKLLFGENGEIYGAQAAGRENVEKQIDVISAVMKLGGTVHDLAQMELCYAPPYNSAKSPVNMLGFIAENIISGLCPTTYAENLKKDDFVLDVRMPGECARGGIPGAVNIPLDVLREHIDELPKDKKIIVSCAVGLRGYLGTRILRQHGFDAVNLSGGYRVYSLCSRAGMLQND
;
A
#
# COMPACT_ATOMS: atom_id res chain seq x y z
N ARG A 1 -20.71 -3.63 16.07
CA ARG A 1 -22.10 -3.78 15.59
C ARG A 1 -23.09 -4.25 16.70
N ARG A 2 -22.61 -4.75 17.85
CA ARG A 2 -23.43 -5.21 18.98
C ARG A 2 -23.32 -4.28 20.21
N GLY A 3 -22.84 -3.05 20.08
CA GLY A 3 -22.64 -2.12 21.20
C GLY A 3 -21.48 -2.47 22.14
N ILE A 4 -20.64 -3.45 21.78
CA ILE A 4 -19.45 -3.81 22.56
C ILE A 4 -18.37 -2.77 22.34
N LYS A 5 -17.81 -2.22 23.42
CA LYS A 5 -16.63 -1.37 23.37
C LYS A 5 -15.40 -2.22 23.02
N VAL A 6 -14.66 -1.81 21.99
CA VAL A 6 -13.47 -2.52 21.52
C VAL A 6 -12.28 -1.56 21.58
N THR A 7 -11.19 -2.01 22.20
CA THR A 7 -9.88 -1.36 22.13
C THR A 7 -8.93 -2.29 21.35
N LEU A 8 -8.27 -1.76 20.33
CA LEU A 8 -7.20 -2.42 19.59
C LEU A 8 -5.87 -1.81 19.99
N ALA A 9 -4.98 -2.61 20.57
CA ALA A 9 -3.63 -2.19 20.93
C ALA A 9 -2.63 -2.82 19.96
N GLU A 10 -1.76 -2.00 19.40
CA GLU A 10 -0.68 -2.40 18.48
C GLU A 10 0.66 -1.84 19.01
N PHE A 11 1.65 -2.71 19.18
CA PHE A 11 2.99 -2.31 19.63
C PHE A 11 3.71 -1.45 18.60
N ALA A 12 3.51 -1.72 17.31
CA ALA A 12 4.11 -0.97 16.22
C ALA A 12 3.48 0.45 16.07
N PRO A 13 4.17 1.38 15.40
CA PRO A 13 3.69 2.74 15.20
C PRO A 13 2.54 2.84 14.19
N GLN A 14 2.12 1.74 13.58
CA GLN A 14 1.00 1.67 12.63
C GLN A 14 0.35 0.30 12.67
N LEU A 15 -0.92 0.24 12.27
CA LEU A 15 -1.61 -1.01 11.96
C LEU A 15 -1.15 -1.57 10.61
N MET A 16 -1.44 -2.86 10.37
CA MET A 16 -1.29 -3.47 9.05
C MET A 16 0.12 -3.34 8.46
N PRO A 17 1.11 -4.09 8.93
CA PRO A 17 2.50 -4.02 8.47
C PRO A 17 2.73 -4.09 6.95
N PRO A 18 1.90 -4.80 6.14
CA PRO A 18 2.06 -4.81 4.68
C PRO A 18 1.83 -3.46 4.00
N PHE A 19 1.09 -2.55 4.63
CA PHE A 19 0.82 -1.22 4.07
C PHE A 19 1.87 -0.19 4.50
N ASP A 20 2.04 0.85 3.68
CA ASP A 20 2.76 2.06 4.07
C ASP A 20 1.88 2.93 5.00
N LYS A 21 2.51 3.86 5.72
CA LYS A 21 1.85 4.60 6.81
C LYS A 21 0.57 5.31 6.38
N GLU A 22 0.59 5.99 5.23
CA GLU A 22 -0.57 6.75 4.73
C GLU A 22 -1.73 5.84 4.34
N THR A 23 -1.47 4.64 3.80
CA THR A 23 -2.51 3.64 3.51
C THR A 23 -3.03 2.99 4.80
N ALA A 24 -2.13 2.64 5.72
CA ALA A 24 -2.49 2.08 7.02
C ALA A 24 -3.35 3.05 7.85
N LEU A 25 -3.15 4.37 7.69
CA LEU A 25 -3.95 5.40 8.34
C LEU A 25 -5.43 5.34 7.89
N LEU A 26 -5.69 5.03 6.61
CA LEU A 26 -7.07 4.85 6.13
C LEU A 26 -7.79 3.70 6.85
N VAL A 27 -7.07 2.60 7.13
CA VAL A 27 -7.59 1.48 7.92
C VAL A 27 -7.84 1.89 9.37
N SER A 28 -6.90 2.62 9.96
CA SER A 28 -7.06 3.16 11.33
C SER A 28 -8.27 4.11 11.43
N ASP A 29 -8.45 4.99 10.45
CA ASP A 29 -9.59 5.91 10.37
C ASP A 29 -10.93 5.15 10.27
N ALA A 30 -10.98 4.10 9.46
CA ALA A 30 -12.17 3.25 9.33
C ALA A 30 -12.52 2.57 10.66
N LEU A 31 -11.51 2.07 11.39
CA LEU A 31 -11.71 1.47 12.72
C LEU A 31 -12.23 2.50 13.73
N LYS A 32 -11.60 3.67 13.81
CA LYS A 32 -12.01 4.77 14.70
C LYS A 32 -13.42 5.27 14.35
N GLY A 33 -13.71 5.44 13.06
CA GLY A 33 -15.06 5.80 12.59
C GLY A 33 -16.12 4.74 12.94
N GLY A 34 -15.72 3.47 13.04
CA GLY A 34 -16.55 2.37 13.51
C GLY A 34 -16.65 2.26 15.04
N GLY A 35 -16.06 3.20 15.80
CA GLY A 35 -16.13 3.24 17.27
C GLY A 35 -15.08 2.38 17.99
N VAL A 36 -14.02 1.93 17.31
CA VAL A 36 -12.90 1.21 17.92
C VAL A 36 -11.89 2.20 18.49
N ASP A 37 -11.51 2.04 19.75
CA ASP A 37 -10.36 2.74 20.35
C ASP A 37 -9.05 2.12 19.83
N VAL A 38 -8.37 2.82 18.92
CA VAL A 38 -7.13 2.36 18.28
C VAL A 38 -5.93 3.02 18.91
N ARG A 39 -5.08 2.21 19.55
CA ARG A 39 -3.84 2.61 20.21
C ARG A 39 -2.65 1.96 19.49
N VAL A 40 -1.84 2.78 18.85
CA VAL A 40 -0.54 2.37 18.27
C VAL A 40 0.60 2.76 19.23
N ASN A 41 1.80 2.24 19.01
CA ASN A 41 2.92 2.35 19.96
C ASN A 41 2.55 1.86 21.37
N THR A 42 1.60 0.93 21.47
CA THR A 42 1.02 0.49 22.74
C THR A 42 0.96 -1.04 22.76
N GLY A 43 1.94 -1.66 23.41
CA GLY A 43 1.97 -3.10 23.61
C GLY A 43 1.17 -3.53 24.85
N VAL A 44 0.75 -4.78 24.89
CA VAL A 44 0.20 -5.39 26.10
C VAL A 44 1.37 -5.96 26.91
N LYS A 45 1.51 -5.51 28.17
CA LYS A 45 2.54 -5.98 29.12
C LYS A 45 2.07 -7.18 29.93
N ALA A 46 0.82 -7.15 30.37
CA ALA A 46 0.25 -8.23 31.19
C ALA A 46 -1.28 -8.29 31.02
N VAL A 47 -1.82 -9.49 31.19
CA VAL A 47 -3.26 -9.75 31.31
C VAL A 47 -3.45 -10.59 32.56
N GLU A 48 -4.20 -10.07 33.52
CA GLU A 48 -4.40 -10.68 34.82
C GLU A 48 -5.90 -10.85 35.10
N ARG A 49 -6.27 -11.84 35.90
CA ARG A 49 -7.65 -11.95 36.41
C ARG A 49 -7.95 -10.83 37.40
N ALA A 50 -9.11 -10.22 37.28
CA ALA A 50 -9.62 -9.19 38.18
C ALA A 50 -11.08 -9.46 38.45
N ASP A 51 -11.62 -8.85 39.50
CA ASP A 51 -13.04 -8.97 39.85
C ASP A 51 -13.91 -8.51 38.67
N GLY A 52 -14.74 -9.44 38.17
CA GLY A 52 -15.65 -9.18 37.07
C GLY A 52 -15.01 -9.21 35.65
N GLY A 53 -13.76 -9.70 35.49
CA GLY A 53 -13.14 -9.80 34.14
C GLY A 53 -11.63 -9.93 34.13
N LEU A 54 -11.01 -9.18 33.27
CA LEU A 54 -9.57 -9.17 33.04
C LEU A 54 -9.04 -7.74 33.19
N LYS A 55 -7.89 -7.57 33.84
CA LYS A 55 -7.10 -6.34 33.85
C LYS A 55 -6.00 -6.46 32.82
N VAL A 56 -6.00 -5.56 31.85
CA VAL A 56 -4.96 -5.46 30.82
C VAL A 56 -4.05 -4.28 31.15
N THR A 57 -2.77 -4.54 31.32
CA THR A 57 -1.74 -3.51 31.56
C THR A 57 -0.92 -3.31 30.27
N PHE A 58 -0.76 -2.07 29.85
CA PHE A 58 -0.03 -1.70 28.63
C PHE A 58 1.42 -1.31 28.92
N THR A 59 2.23 -1.26 27.87
CA THR A 59 3.66 -0.90 27.95
C THR A 59 3.91 0.54 28.35
N ASP A 60 2.94 1.44 28.16
CA ASP A 60 2.95 2.84 28.59
C ASP A 60 2.59 3.03 30.09
N GLY A 61 2.34 1.94 30.81
CA GLY A 61 1.98 1.94 32.22
C GLY A 61 0.48 2.14 32.48
N THR A 62 -0.33 2.42 31.47
CA THR A 62 -1.79 2.49 31.62
C THR A 62 -2.40 1.11 31.76
N ALA A 63 -3.61 1.04 32.29
CA ALA A 63 -4.36 -0.22 32.42
C ALA A 63 -5.85 0.00 32.14
N MET A 64 -6.53 -1.08 31.72
CA MET A 64 -7.98 -1.10 31.52
C MET A 64 -8.57 -2.44 31.93
N ASN A 65 -9.86 -2.45 32.29
CA ASN A 65 -10.60 -3.67 32.48
C ASN A 65 -11.30 -4.10 31.19
N ALA A 66 -11.32 -5.41 30.93
CA ALA A 66 -11.94 -6.00 29.75
C ALA A 66 -12.69 -7.28 30.14
N GLY A 67 -13.85 -7.52 29.53
CA GLY A 67 -14.57 -8.77 29.68
C GLY A 67 -13.94 -9.95 28.94
N ALA A 68 -13.21 -9.63 27.84
CA ALA A 68 -12.46 -10.60 27.05
C ALA A 68 -11.25 -9.94 26.39
N VAL A 69 -10.19 -10.72 26.14
CA VAL A 69 -9.00 -10.32 25.39
C VAL A 69 -8.80 -11.30 24.25
N ILE A 70 -8.65 -10.78 23.04
CA ILE A 70 -8.31 -11.56 21.84
C ILE A 70 -6.85 -11.32 21.51
N LEU A 71 -6.04 -12.37 21.52
CA LEU A 71 -4.64 -12.33 21.13
C LEU A 71 -4.54 -12.49 19.63
N ALA A 72 -4.10 -11.43 18.94
CA ALA A 72 -3.87 -11.39 17.50
C ALA A 72 -2.43 -10.98 17.20
N LEU A 73 -1.47 -11.66 17.84
CA LEU A 73 -0.04 -11.32 17.88
C LEU A 73 0.75 -11.80 16.63
N GLY A 74 0.04 -12.25 15.59
CA GLY A 74 0.63 -12.87 14.40
C GLY A 74 0.79 -14.38 14.56
N VAL A 75 1.52 -14.99 13.61
CA VAL A 75 1.74 -16.44 13.55
C VAL A 75 3.24 -16.73 13.46
N ALA A 76 3.64 -17.85 14.02
CA ALA A 76 4.97 -18.44 13.84
C ALA A 76 4.78 -19.80 13.14
N PRO A 77 5.73 -20.21 12.27
CA PRO A 77 5.66 -21.52 11.65
C PRO A 77 5.81 -22.61 12.70
N GLU A 78 4.89 -23.59 12.71
CA GLU A 78 5.05 -24.77 13.59
C GLU A 78 5.99 -25.75 12.90
N THR A 79 7.24 -25.79 13.35
CA THR A 79 8.32 -26.57 12.76
C THR A 79 8.98 -27.55 13.74
N ALA A 80 8.36 -27.79 14.91
CA ALA A 80 8.92 -28.67 15.92
C ALA A 80 9.17 -30.10 15.41
N LEU A 81 8.20 -30.68 14.69
CA LEU A 81 8.35 -32.00 14.09
C LEU A 81 9.43 -32.04 13.02
N ALA A 82 9.49 -31.03 12.14
CA ALA A 82 10.52 -30.93 11.12
C ALA A 82 11.93 -30.86 11.74
N LYS A 83 12.09 -30.08 12.79
CA LYS A 83 13.36 -30.00 13.54
C LYS A 83 13.72 -31.31 14.22
N GLN A 84 12.75 -32.02 14.84
CA GLN A 84 12.99 -33.33 15.46
C GLN A 84 13.36 -34.40 14.42
N ALA A 85 12.81 -34.32 13.22
CA ALA A 85 13.15 -35.20 12.10
C ALA A 85 14.48 -34.85 11.41
N GLY A 86 15.19 -33.78 11.87
CA GLY A 86 16.45 -33.36 11.29
C GLY A 86 16.34 -32.62 9.97
N LEU A 87 15.16 -32.15 9.59
CA LEU A 87 14.96 -31.39 8.35
C LEU A 87 15.59 -29.99 8.43
N GLU A 88 16.11 -29.51 7.32
CA GLU A 88 16.65 -28.14 7.23
C GLU A 88 15.57 -27.08 7.38
N LEU A 89 15.84 -26.10 8.22
CA LEU A 89 15.03 -24.89 8.38
C LEU A 89 15.76 -23.68 7.80
N ALA A 90 15.01 -22.77 7.20
CA ALA A 90 15.52 -21.49 6.76
C ALA A 90 15.83 -20.55 7.95
N ALA A 91 16.59 -19.49 7.72
CA ALA A 91 16.93 -18.50 8.75
C ALA A 91 15.70 -17.81 9.37
N ASN A 92 14.59 -17.77 8.65
CA ASN A 92 13.30 -17.25 9.11
C ASN A 92 12.49 -18.26 9.93
N GLY A 93 13.02 -19.48 10.17
CA GLY A 93 12.42 -20.56 10.93
C GLY A 93 11.45 -21.46 10.14
N GLY A 94 11.19 -21.16 8.89
CA GLY A 94 10.35 -22.01 8.02
C GLY A 94 11.07 -23.24 7.51
N ILE A 95 10.33 -24.28 7.13
CA ILE A 95 10.88 -25.49 6.53
C ILE A 95 11.44 -25.13 5.15
N LYS A 96 12.68 -25.50 4.87
CA LYS A 96 13.28 -25.36 3.54
C LYS A 96 12.75 -26.44 2.60
N THR A 97 12.41 -26.05 1.39
CA THR A 97 12.05 -26.95 0.29
C THR A 97 12.75 -26.54 -0.99
N ASP A 98 12.91 -27.48 -1.89
CA ASP A 98 13.23 -27.17 -3.29
C ASP A 98 12.00 -26.62 -4.04
N GLU A 99 12.15 -26.32 -5.32
CA GLU A 99 11.06 -25.81 -6.16
C GLU A 99 9.91 -26.83 -6.35
N PHE A 100 10.15 -28.10 -6.05
CA PHE A 100 9.15 -29.19 -6.13
C PHE A 100 8.51 -29.49 -4.77
N MET A 101 8.76 -28.65 -3.76
CA MET A 101 8.27 -28.79 -2.39
C MET A 101 8.87 -29.97 -1.60
N ARG A 102 10.00 -30.53 -2.03
CA ARG A 102 10.74 -31.57 -1.32
C ARG A 102 11.64 -30.93 -0.28
N THR A 103 11.71 -31.51 0.91
CA THR A 103 12.57 -31.05 2.01
C THR A 103 14.02 -31.50 1.82
N SER A 104 14.86 -31.34 2.85
CA SER A 104 16.20 -31.91 2.88
C SER A 104 16.24 -33.45 2.92
N ASP A 105 15.12 -34.09 3.25
CA ASP A 105 14.89 -35.53 3.13
C ASP A 105 14.07 -35.78 1.84
N GLU A 106 14.57 -36.67 0.97
CA GLU A 106 13.98 -36.92 -0.36
C GLU A 106 12.59 -37.57 -0.31
N ASP A 107 12.26 -38.22 0.79
CA ASP A 107 10.97 -38.87 1.01
C ASP A 107 9.95 -37.96 1.69
N ILE A 108 10.34 -36.75 2.10
CA ILE A 108 9.49 -35.84 2.84
C ILE A 108 9.24 -34.56 2.05
N PHE A 109 7.96 -34.22 1.90
CA PHE A 109 7.50 -32.97 1.31
C PHE A 109 6.90 -32.05 2.38
N ALA A 110 7.00 -30.74 2.17
CA ALA A 110 6.36 -29.75 3.03
C ALA A 110 5.60 -28.71 2.22
N ALA A 111 4.45 -28.26 2.73
CA ALA A 111 3.61 -27.26 2.10
C ALA A 111 2.89 -26.40 3.15
N GLY A 112 2.45 -25.22 2.77
CA GLY A 112 1.63 -24.32 3.59
C GLY A 112 2.45 -23.29 4.37
N ASP A 113 1.84 -22.75 5.40
CA ASP A 113 2.34 -21.58 6.14
C ASP A 113 3.66 -21.81 6.88
N ALA A 114 4.02 -23.07 7.11
CA ALA A 114 5.28 -23.46 7.76
C ALA A 114 6.49 -23.51 6.82
N VAL A 115 6.27 -23.38 5.48
CA VAL A 115 7.34 -23.47 4.49
C VAL A 115 7.91 -22.08 4.21
N SER A 116 9.26 -21.98 4.15
CA SER A 116 9.95 -20.82 3.63
C SER A 116 9.79 -20.73 2.11
N VAL A 117 9.40 -19.57 1.61
CA VAL A 117 9.18 -19.32 0.18
C VAL A 117 10.12 -18.20 -0.31
N ILE A 118 10.33 -18.14 -1.62
CA ILE A 118 11.01 -16.99 -2.23
C ILE A 118 9.99 -15.84 -2.36
N GLY A 119 10.31 -14.73 -1.74
CA GLY A 119 9.48 -13.51 -1.76
C GLY A 119 9.67 -12.66 -3.03
N ALA A 120 8.96 -11.56 -3.09
CA ALA A 120 9.03 -10.59 -4.20
C ALA A 120 10.40 -9.91 -4.36
N ASP A 121 11.27 -10.02 -3.37
CA ASP A 121 12.65 -9.50 -3.37
C ASP A 121 13.69 -10.55 -3.77
N GLY A 122 13.25 -11.78 -4.06
CA GLY A 122 14.13 -12.91 -4.35
C GLY A 122 14.73 -13.57 -3.11
N GLY A 123 14.45 -13.06 -1.90
CA GLY A 123 14.92 -13.60 -0.63
C GLY A 123 13.96 -14.63 -0.02
N GLU A 124 14.49 -15.47 0.87
CA GLU A 124 13.69 -16.42 1.66
C GLU A 124 12.82 -15.66 2.68
N THR A 125 11.53 -15.94 2.69
CA THR A 125 10.56 -15.30 3.58
C THR A 125 9.43 -16.25 3.97
N LEU A 126 8.63 -15.86 4.97
CA LEU A 126 7.38 -16.52 5.34
C LEU A 126 6.20 -15.67 4.83
N ILE A 127 5.31 -16.29 4.08
CA ILE A 127 4.08 -15.67 3.58
C ILE A 127 2.91 -16.60 3.92
N PRO A 128 2.38 -16.52 5.15
CA PRO A 128 1.30 -17.38 5.63
C PRO A 128 -0.03 -16.93 5.00
N LEU A 129 -0.26 -17.34 3.76
CA LEU A 129 -1.45 -17.04 2.97
C LEU A 129 -2.00 -18.30 2.32
N ALA A 130 -3.31 -18.46 2.35
CA ALA A 130 -4.02 -19.63 1.81
C ALA A 130 -3.78 -19.87 0.31
N GLY A 131 -3.58 -18.81 -0.47
CA GLY A 131 -3.32 -18.93 -1.91
C GLY A 131 -2.03 -19.68 -2.24
N PRO A 132 -0.87 -19.29 -1.72
CA PRO A 132 0.38 -20.06 -1.84
C PRO A 132 0.24 -21.47 -1.29
N ALA A 133 -0.31 -21.64 -0.08
CA ALA A 133 -0.48 -22.94 0.58
C ALA A 133 -1.27 -23.93 -0.29
N ASN A 134 -2.35 -23.46 -0.93
CA ASN A 134 -3.19 -24.28 -1.81
C ASN A 134 -2.43 -24.75 -3.05
N ARG A 135 -1.67 -23.86 -3.70
CA ARG A 135 -0.85 -24.23 -4.86
C ARG A 135 0.26 -25.21 -4.49
N GLN A 136 0.92 -25.00 -3.36
CA GLN A 136 1.95 -25.91 -2.84
C GLN A 136 1.37 -27.31 -2.58
N GLY A 137 0.20 -27.40 -1.91
CA GLY A 137 -0.45 -28.69 -1.67
C GLY A 137 -0.79 -29.44 -2.97
N ARG A 138 -1.24 -28.71 -4.00
CA ARG A 138 -1.47 -29.30 -5.32
C ARG A 138 -0.18 -29.86 -5.94
N SER A 139 0.91 -29.07 -5.92
CA SER A 139 2.20 -29.51 -6.47
C SER A 139 2.78 -30.69 -5.70
N VAL A 140 2.65 -30.70 -4.36
CA VAL A 140 3.07 -31.85 -3.54
C VAL A 140 2.31 -33.12 -3.98
N ALA A 141 0.99 -33.04 -4.14
CA ALA A 141 0.20 -34.18 -4.57
C ALA A 141 0.63 -34.74 -5.94
N ALA A 142 0.93 -33.82 -6.89
CA ALA A 142 1.43 -34.25 -8.21
C ALA A 142 2.85 -34.86 -8.12
N ASN A 143 3.73 -34.21 -7.34
CA ASN A 143 5.14 -34.63 -7.24
C ASN A 143 5.33 -35.95 -6.48
N LEU A 144 4.48 -36.24 -5.50
CA LEU A 144 4.41 -37.57 -4.84
C LEU A 144 4.08 -38.73 -5.81
N LEU A 145 3.37 -38.42 -6.88
CA LEU A 145 3.01 -39.39 -7.91
C LEU A 145 3.98 -39.42 -9.11
N GLY A 146 5.17 -38.87 -8.94
CA GLY A 146 6.22 -38.79 -9.97
C GLY A 146 6.10 -37.64 -10.94
N GLY A 147 5.22 -36.64 -10.66
CA GLY A 147 5.13 -35.38 -11.40
C GLY A 147 6.32 -34.43 -11.11
N ARG A 148 6.38 -33.32 -11.83
CA ARG A 148 7.40 -32.27 -11.66
C ARG A 148 6.75 -30.88 -11.73
N GLU A 149 5.78 -30.63 -10.85
CA GLU A 149 5.15 -29.31 -10.73
C GLU A 149 6.00 -28.37 -9.85
N SER A 150 6.58 -27.35 -10.48
CA SER A 150 7.43 -26.36 -9.79
C SER A 150 6.63 -25.25 -9.16
N ASN A 151 6.97 -24.88 -7.92
CA ASN A 151 6.56 -23.68 -7.20
C ASN A 151 7.69 -22.64 -7.09
N GLY A 152 8.75 -22.74 -7.91
CA GLY A 152 9.95 -21.89 -7.82
C GLY A 152 9.73 -20.39 -8.12
N ARG A 153 8.56 -19.97 -8.60
CA ARG A 153 8.26 -18.55 -8.82
C ARG A 153 7.98 -17.84 -7.51
N ALA A 154 8.55 -16.64 -7.37
CA ALA A 154 8.36 -15.79 -6.20
C ALA A 154 6.89 -15.64 -5.77
N VAL A 155 6.64 -15.66 -4.46
CA VAL A 155 5.33 -15.38 -3.86
C VAL A 155 5.25 -13.89 -3.61
N LEU A 156 4.30 -13.21 -4.24
CA LEU A 156 4.17 -11.75 -4.20
C LEU A 156 3.43 -11.24 -2.96
N GLY A 157 2.75 -12.11 -2.21
CA GLY A 157 2.02 -11.74 -1.00
C GLY A 157 0.76 -10.90 -1.25
N ALA A 158 0.05 -11.16 -2.36
CA ALA A 158 -1.23 -10.48 -2.62
C ALA A 158 -2.23 -10.78 -1.51
N SER A 159 -2.76 -9.74 -0.87
CA SER A 159 -3.64 -9.85 0.28
C SER A 159 -4.70 -8.77 0.32
N VAL A 160 -5.83 -9.05 0.95
CA VAL A 160 -6.96 -8.13 1.10
C VAL A 160 -7.57 -8.27 2.49
N VAL A 161 -8.05 -7.15 3.02
CA VAL A 161 -8.78 -7.08 4.28
C VAL A 161 -9.99 -6.17 4.14
N LYS A 162 -11.09 -6.53 4.79
CA LYS A 162 -12.28 -5.68 4.91
C LYS A 162 -12.44 -5.20 6.34
N VAL A 163 -12.55 -3.88 6.50
CA VAL A 163 -12.73 -3.21 7.78
C VAL A 163 -13.97 -2.31 7.68
N PHE A 164 -15.09 -2.76 8.22
CA PHE A 164 -16.41 -2.14 8.01
C PHE A 164 -16.71 -1.97 6.50
N ASP A 165 -16.82 -0.73 6.03
CA ASP A 165 -17.09 -0.42 4.63
C ASP A 165 -15.81 -0.19 3.81
N LEU A 166 -14.65 -0.14 4.47
CA LEU A 166 -13.36 -0.01 3.80
C LEU A 166 -12.82 -1.41 3.44
N THR A 167 -12.37 -1.55 2.22
CA THR A 167 -11.49 -2.64 1.77
C THR A 167 -10.10 -2.08 1.55
N ALA A 168 -9.06 -2.79 1.99
CA ALA A 168 -7.67 -2.46 1.69
C ALA A 168 -6.95 -3.71 1.19
N ALA A 169 -6.12 -3.56 0.16
CA ALA A 169 -5.39 -4.66 -0.48
C ALA A 169 -3.97 -4.24 -0.86
N SER A 170 -3.05 -5.20 -0.89
CA SER A 170 -1.65 -4.96 -1.27
C SER A 170 -1.05 -6.15 -1.99
N VAL A 171 0.02 -5.89 -2.75
CA VAL A 171 0.86 -6.90 -3.40
C VAL A 171 2.30 -6.41 -3.49
N GLY A 172 3.25 -7.32 -3.40
CA GLY A 172 4.67 -7.02 -3.53
C GLY A 172 5.24 -6.30 -2.30
N ARG A 173 6.25 -5.49 -2.52
CA ARG A 173 7.03 -4.80 -1.49
C ARG A 173 6.44 -3.44 -1.16
N ASN A 174 6.51 -3.04 0.11
CA ASN A 174 6.18 -1.69 0.56
C ASN A 174 7.45 -0.81 0.65
N GLU A 175 7.28 0.50 0.89
CA GLU A 175 8.42 1.45 0.99
C GLU A 175 9.42 1.05 2.08
N LYS A 176 8.94 0.57 3.23
CA LYS A 176 9.81 0.15 4.34
C LYS A 176 10.75 -0.99 3.95
N GLN A 177 10.24 -1.96 3.18
CA GLN A 177 11.04 -3.08 2.67
C GLN A 177 12.02 -2.63 1.60
N LEU A 178 11.61 -1.72 0.69
CA LEU A 178 12.50 -1.15 -0.33
C LEU A 178 13.62 -0.33 0.30
N GLN A 179 13.30 0.54 1.26
CA GLN A 179 14.26 1.36 2.00
C GLN A 179 15.26 0.50 2.78
N LYS A 180 14.77 -0.52 3.50
CA LYS A 180 15.64 -1.46 4.24
C LYS A 180 16.62 -2.20 3.32
N ALA A 181 16.19 -2.50 2.10
CA ALA A 181 17.01 -3.17 1.09
C ALA A 181 17.87 -2.20 0.26
N GLY A 182 17.82 -0.89 0.51
CA GLY A 182 18.57 0.11 -0.26
C GLY A 182 18.13 0.23 -1.73
N VAL A 183 16.94 -0.25 -2.08
CA VAL A 183 16.41 -0.21 -3.44
C VAL A 183 15.85 1.17 -3.74
N LYS A 184 16.35 1.81 -4.79
CA LYS A 184 15.77 3.07 -5.30
C LYS A 184 14.43 2.80 -5.95
N TYR A 185 13.46 3.64 -5.65
CA TYR A 185 12.11 3.53 -6.20
C TYR A 185 11.48 4.89 -6.45
N LYS A 186 10.50 4.90 -7.34
CA LYS A 186 9.56 5.99 -7.56
C LYS A 186 8.18 5.53 -7.10
N LYS A 187 7.27 6.47 -6.88
CA LYS A 187 5.90 6.14 -6.50
C LYS A 187 4.89 7.00 -7.23
N ALA A 188 3.76 6.40 -7.54
CA ALA A 188 2.61 7.06 -8.13
C ALA A 188 1.38 6.87 -7.25
N TYR A 189 0.60 7.94 -7.09
CA TYR A 189 -0.72 7.89 -6.46
C TYR A 189 -1.79 8.20 -7.49
N ALA A 190 -2.88 7.44 -7.45
CA ALA A 190 -4.06 7.69 -8.26
C ALA A 190 -5.34 7.58 -7.41
N PHE A 191 -6.33 8.40 -7.75
CA PHE A 191 -7.61 8.47 -7.03
C PHE A 191 -8.79 8.35 -8.02
N PRO A 192 -8.84 7.29 -8.82
CA PRO A 192 -9.94 7.06 -9.74
C PRO A 192 -11.23 6.71 -9.01
N MET A 193 -12.34 6.79 -9.74
CA MET A 193 -13.59 6.19 -9.28
C MET A 193 -13.56 4.68 -9.53
N THR A 194 -14.36 3.92 -8.76
CA THR A 194 -14.50 2.45 -8.91
C THR A 194 -15.04 2.05 -10.27
N HIS A 195 -15.85 2.92 -10.87
CA HIS A 195 -16.43 2.81 -12.21
C HIS A 195 -16.78 4.21 -12.76
N ALA A 196 -17.47 4.31 -13.87
CA ALA A 196 -17.80 5.60 -14.49
C ALA A 196 -18.52 6.52 -13.49
N GLY A 197 -17.97 7.71 -13.23
CA GLY A 197 -18.41 8.60 -12.16
C GLY A 197 -19.83 9.15 -12.33
N TYR A 198 -20.39 9.09 -13.56
CA TYR A 198 -21.77 9.46 -13.85
C TYR A 198 -22.76 8.31 -13.58
N TYR A 199 -22.27 7.07 -13.38
CA TYR A 199 -23.12 5.92 -13.04
C TYR A 199 -23.29 5.85 -11.52
N PRO A 200 -24.52 5.56 -11.02
CA PRO A 200 -24.79 5.55 -9.58
C PRO A 200 -23.92 4.59 -8.79
N GLY A 201 -23.54 4.99 -7.58
CA GLY A 201 -22.78 4.16 -6.65
C GLY A 201 -21.26 4.26 -6.80
N ALA A 202 -20.75 5.04 -7.75
CA ALA A 202 -19.31 5.22 -7.90
C ALA A 202 -18.67 5.80 -6.65
N THR A 203 -17.61 5.15 -6.14
CA THR A 203 -16.81 5.60 -4.99
C THR A 203 -15.36 5.77 -5.38
N GLN A 204 -14.63 6.63 -4.67
CA GLN A 204 -13.24 6.90 -4.99
C GLN A 204 -12.32 5.83 -4.41
N LEU A 205 -11.39 5.33 -5.22
CA LEU A 205 -10.27 4.50 -4.82
C LEU A 205 -9.07 5.37 -4.42
N THR A 206 -8.24 4.85 -3.54
CA THR A 206 -6.88 5.32 -3.27
C THR A 206 -5.93 4.24 -3.74
N LEU A 207 -5.08 4.53 -4.70
CA LEU A 207 -4.11 3.60 -5.26
C LEU A 207 -2.71 4.16 -5.10
N LYS A 208 -1.76 3.29 -4.78
CA LYS A 208 -0.33 3.57 -4.71
C LYS A 208 0.42 2.49 -5.47
N LEU A 209 1.39 2.90 -6.29
CA LEU A 209 2.30 2.03 -7.03
C LEU A 209 3.74 2.39 -6.69
N LEU A 210 4.57 1.37 -6.44
CA LEU A 210 6.01 1.49 -6.23
C LEU A 210 6.72 0.82 -7.40
N PHE A 211 7.63 1.54 -8.05
CA PHE A 211 8.28 1.08 -9.29
C PHE A 211 9.71 1.61 -9.43
N GLY A 212 10.49 0.93 -10.25
CA GLY A 212 11.87 1.27 -10.57
C GLY A 212 12.01 2.29 -11.71
N GLU A 213 13.24 2.65 -12.04
CA GLU A 213 13.56 3.62 -13.08
C GLU A 213 13.23 3.11 -14.49
N ASN A 214 13.28 1.78 -14.70
CA ASN A 214 12.93 1.16 -15.98
C ASN A 214 11.48 0.64 -16.01
N GLY A 215 10.69 0.97 -15.00
CA GLY A 215 9.29 0.57 -14.91
C GLY A 215 9.01 -0.75 -14.21
N GLU A 216 9.99 -1.41 -13.62
CA GLU A 216 9.78 -2.61 -12.80
C GLU A 216 8.80 -2.33 -11.67
N ILE A 217 7.79 -3.17 -11.51
CA ILE A 217 6.79 -3.00 -10.45
C ILE A 217 7.30 -3.71 -9.19
N TYR A 218 7.53 -2.94 -8.14
CA TYR A 218 7.95 -3.48 -6.85
C TYR A 218 6.79 -3.83 -5.93
N GLY A 219 5.69 -3.08 -6.00
CA GLY A 219 4.50 -3.35 -5.23
C GLY A 219 3.41 -2.31 -5.43
N ALA A 220 2.22 -2.66 -4.95
CA ALA A 220 1.06 -1.78 -5.01
C ALA A 220 0.18 -1.91 -3.76
N GLN A 221 -0.54 -0.84 -3.46
CA GLN A 221 -1.51 -0.78 -2.37
C GLN A 221 -2.77 -0.08 -2.87
N ALA A 222 -3.90 -0.55 -2.40
CA ALA A 222 -5.20 0.00 -2.74
C ALA A 222 -6.11 0.08 -1.52
N ALA A 223 -6.93 1.13 -1.43
CA ALA A 223 -7.97 1.26 -0.43
C ALA A 223 -9.20 1.93 -1.02
N GLY A 224 -10.39 1.51 -0.59
CA GLY A 224 -11.68 2.02 -1.06
C GLY A 224 -12.84 1.19 -0.53
N ARG A 225 -14.03 1.39 -1.08
CA ARG A 225 -15.22 0.61 -0.67
C ARG A 225 -15.40 -0.65 -1.51
N GLU A 226 -15.18 -0.56 -2.81
CA GLU A 226 -15.47 -1.62 -3.78
C GLU A 226 -14.38 -1.71 -4.84
N ASN A 227 -14.25 -2.86 -5.50
CA ASN A 227 -13.31 -3.13 -6.59
C ASN A 227 -11.82 -2.88 -6.24
N VAL A 228 -11.47 -2.90 -4.96
CA VAL A 228 -10.11 -2.66 -4.47
C VAL A 228 -9.20 -3.84 -4.79
N GLU A 229 -9.66 -5.05 -4.44
CA GLU A 229 -8.96 -6.31 -4.68
C GLU A 229 -8.74 -6.54 -6.18
N LYS A 230 -9.73 -6.20 -7.00
CA LYS A 230 -9.63 -6.30 -8.47
C LYS A 230 -8.42 -5.54 -9.03
N GLN A 231 -8.13 -4.34 -8.51
CA GLN A 231 -6.98 -3.57 -8.97
C GLN A 231 -5.66 -4.26 -8.58
N ILE A 232 -5.59 -4.76 -7.37
CA ILE A 232 -4.42 -5.47 -6.86
C ILE A 232 -4.23 -6.81 -7.59
N ASP A 233 -5.30 -7.53 -7.90
CA ASP A 233 -5.23 -8.80 -8.65
C ASP A 233 -4.66 -8.58 -10.06
N VAL A 234 -5.09 -7.53 -10.77
CA VAL A 234 -4.54 -7.20 -12.09
C VAL A 234 -3.05 -6.85 -11.98
N ILE A 235 -2.67 -5.98 -11.03
CA ILE A 235 -1.26 -5.61 -10.82
C ILE A 235 -0.44 -6.84 -10.42
N SER A 236 -0.96 -7.70 -9.55
CA SER A 236 -0.32 -8.97 -9.15
C SER A 236 -0.07 -9.89 -10.33
N ALA A 237 -1.05 -10.01 -11.24
CA ALA A 237 -0.91 -10.82 -12.45
C ALA A 237 0.20 -10.28 -13.36
N VAL A 238 0.23 -8.96 -13.59
CA VAL A 238 1.29 -8.30 -14.38
C VAL A 238 2.66 -8.52 -13.75
N MET A 239 2.80 -8.29 -12.43
CA MET A 239 4.05 -8.55 -11.70
C MET A 239 4.49 -10.01 -11.79
N LYS A 240 3.56 -10.96 -11.65
CA LYS A 240 3.85 -12.40 -11.70
C LYS A 240 4.38 -12.85 -13.07
N LEU A 241 3.99 -12.17 -14.13
CA LEU A 241 4.43 -12.41 -15.49
C LEU A 241 5.68 -11.63 -15.88
N GLY A 242 6.24 -10.82 -14.97
CA GLY A 242 7.42 -9.99 -15.22
C GLY A 242 7.12 -8.71 -16.00
N GLY A 243 5.85 -8.30 -16.02
CA GLY A 243 5.44 -7.05 -16.67
C GLY A 243 5.82 -5.81 -15.87
N THR A 244 5.70 -4.66 -16.50
CA THR A 244 6.15 -3.34 -16.07
C THR A 244 4.99 -2.35 -15.96
N VAL A 245 5.29 -1.10 -15.58
CA VAL A 245 4.32 -0.01 -15.60
C VAL A 245 3.78 0.27 -17.01
N HIS A 246 4.56 -0.04 -18.05
CA HIS A 246 4.15 0.12 -19.46
C HIS A 246 3.06 -0.89 -19.82
N ASP A 247 3.15 -2.12 -19.30
CA ASP A 247 2.10 -3.13 -19.46
C ASP A 247 0.84 -2.69 -18.74
N LEU A 248 0.94 -2.09 -17.52
CA LEU A 248 -0.22 -1.54 -16.82
C LEU A 248 -0.90 -0.42 -17.64
N ALA A 249 -0.12 0.44 -18.30
CA ALA A 249 -0.63 1.51 -19.14
C ALA A 249 -1.42 0.98 -20.34
N GLN A 250 -0.98 -0.13 -20.93
CA GLN A 250 -1.56 -0.73 -22.13
C GLN A 250 -2.56 -1.86 -21.84
N MET A 251 -2.80 -2.19 -20.57
CA MET A 251 -3.68 -3.28 -20.20
C MET A 251 -5.09 -3.07 -20.76
N GLU A 252 -5.58 -4.03 -21.50
CA GLU A 252 -6.95 -4.06 -22.02
C GLU A 252 -7.86 -4.71 -20.98
N LEU A 253 -8.72 -3.89 -20.37
CA LEU A 253 -9.62 -4.30 -19.30
C LEU A 253 -11.08 -4.04 -19.67
N CYS A 254 -11.98 -4.92 -19.24
CA CYS A 254 -13.40 -4.82 -19.49
C CYS A 254 -13.97 -3.47 -19.02
N TYR A 255 -14.71 -2.81 -19.88
CA TYR A 255 -15.40 -1.56 -19.60
C TYR A 255 -16.89 -1.62 -19.99
N ALA A 256 -17.71 -1.26 -19.04
CA ALA A 256 -19.03 -0.67 -19.20
C ALA A 256 -19.29 0.20 -17.96
N PRO A 257 -20.19 1.22 -18.03
CA PRO A 257 -20.35 2.21 -16.95
C PRO A 257 -20.51 1.64 -15.53
N PRO A 258 -21.21 0.53 -15.29
CA PRO A 258 -21.36 -0.05 -13.94
C PRO A 258 -20.10 -0.75 -13.40
N TYR A 259 -19.13 -1.10 -14.26
CA TYR A 259 -18.03 -2.00 -13.89
C TYR A 259 -16.65 -1.33 -13.84
N ASN A 260 -16.44 -0.30 -14.67
CA ASN A 260 -15.14 0.33 -14.79
C ASN A 260 -15.27 1.74 -15.41
N SER A 261 -14.14 2.39 -15.65
CA SER A 261 -14.01 3.55 -16.53
C SER A 261 -13.26 3.13 -17.79
N ALA A 262 -13.49 3.82 -18.92
CA ALA A 262 -12.78 3.53 -20.17
C ALA A 262 -11.25 3.57 -19.98
N LYS A 263 -10.77 4.52 -19.17
CA LYS A 263 -9.43 4.54 -18.62
C LYS A 263 -9.47 3.93 -17.22
N SER A 264 -9.10 2.67 -17.10
CA SER A 264 -9.21 1.93 -15.85
C SER A 264 -8.29 2.50 -14.76
N PRO A 265 -8.55 2.24 -13.47
CA PRO A 265 -7.66 2.62 -12.38
C PRO A 265 -6.22 2.16 -12.56
N VAL A 266 -6.03 0.94 -13.09
CA VAL A 266 -4.70 0.36 -13.34
C VAL A 266 -3.99 1.09 -14.49
N ASN A 267 -4.70 1.38 -15.60
CA ASN A 267 -4.13 2.18 -16.68
C ASN A 267 -3.72 3.57 -16.19
N MET A 268 -4.51 4.20 -15.33
CA MET A 268 -4.15 5.51 -14.76
C MET A 268 -2.84 5.47 -13.99
N LEU A 269 -2.60 4.42 -13.19
CA LEU A 269 -1.31 4.23 -12.51
C LEU A 269 -0.16 4.08 -13.51
N GLY A 270 -0.34 3.27 -14.56
CA GLY A 270 0.63 3.11 -15.64
C GLY A 270 0.97 4.44 -16.31
N PHE A 271 -0.03 5.22 -16.73
CA PHE A 271 0.17 6.53 -17.36
C PHE A 271 0.89 7.54 -16.46
N ILE A 272 0.56 7.56 -15.15
CA ILE A 272 1.25 8.42 -14.19
C ILE A 272 2.73 7.99 -14.06
N ALA A 273 2.98 6.69 -13.95
CA ALA A 273 4.33 6.15 -13.84
C ALA A 273 5.17 6.45 -15.09
N GLU A 274 4.63 6.26 -16.30
CA GLU A 274 5.27 6.62 -17.56
C GLU A 274 5.62 8.12 -17.65
N ASN A 275 4.70 8.99 -17.23
CA ASN A 275 4.94 10.43 -17.18
C ASN A 275 6.07 10.80 -16.20
N ILE A 276 6.22 10.06 -15.11
CA ILE A 276 7.30 10.24 -14.14
C ILE A 276 8.64 9.73 -14.71
N ILE A 277 8.65 8.55 -15.32
CA ILE A 277 9.87 7.93 -15.89
C ILE A 277 10.42 8.77 -17.05
N SER A 278 9.55 9.17 -17.98
CA SER A 278 9.93 9.96 -19.15
C SER A 278 10.32 11.41 -18.83
N GLY A 279 10.10 11.87 -17.58
CA GLY A 279 10.30 13.28 -17.21
C GLY A 279 9.25 14.23 -17.82
N LEU A 280 8.20 13.72 -18.45
CA LEU A 280 7.10 14.50 -18.99
C LEU A 280 6.38 15.29 -17.88
N CYS A 281 6.28 14.70 -16.70
CA CYS A 281 5.78 15.33 -15.49
C CYS A 281 6.69 15.00 -14.30
N PRO A 282 7.77 15.77 -14.09
CA PRO A 282 8.57 15.62 -12.89
C PRO A 282 7.72 15.74 -11.65
N THR A 283 8.00 14.89 -10.67
CA THR A 283 7.11 14.72 -9.51
C THR A 283 7.91 14.77 -8.21
N THR A 284 7.33 15.38 -7.19
CA THR A 284 7.81 15.32 -5.80
C THR A 284 6.76 14.70 -4.90
N TYR A 285 7.14 14.43 -3.64
CA TYR A 285 6.29 13.76 -2.65
C TYR A 285 6.15 14.63 -1.41
N ALA A 286 5.07 14.44 -0.66
CA ALA A 286 4.74 15.27 0.50
C ALA A 286 5.85 15.29 1.56
N GLU A 287 6.49 14.15 1.81
CA GLU A 287 7.59 14.03 2.77
C GLU A 287 8.89 14.71 2.34
N ASN A 288 8.99 15.14 1.09
CA ASN A 288 10.15 15.85 0.56
C ASN A 288 9.95 17.37 0.56
N LEU A 289 8.77 17.86 0.94
CA LEU A 289 8.49 19.29 1.01
C LEU A 289 9.31 19.93 2.12
N LYS A 290 9.91 21.09 1.80
CA LYS A 290 10.66 21.94 2.72
C LYS A 290 9.86 23.20 3.00
N LYS A 291 10.17 23.85 4.12
CA LYS A 291 9.51 25.08 4.56
C LYS A 291 9.60 26.23 3.56
N ASP A 292 10.73 26.33 2.85
CA ASP A 292 11.00 27.42 1.91
C ASP A 292 10.60 27.08 0.46
N ASP A 293 9.97 25.92 0.22
CA ASP A 293 9.50 25.54 -1.10
C ASP A 293 8.34 26.44 -1.54
N PHE A 294 8.37 26.87 -2.81
CA PHE A 294 7.25 27.58 -3.41
C PHE A 294 6.18 26.58 -3.86
N VAL A 295 5.07 26.52 -3.13
CA VAL A 295 3.94 25.64 -3.44
C VAL A 295 2.84 26.46 -4.10
N LEU A 296 2.42 26.04 -5.30
CA LEU A 296 1.29 26.59 -6.04
C LEU A 296 0.11 25.64 -5.92
N ASP A 297 -0.96 26.05 -5.26
CA ASP A 297 -2.22 25.27 -5.17
C ASP A 297 -3.18 25.70 -6.27
N VAL A 298 -3.42 24.80 -7.23
CA VAL A 298 -4.30 25.06 -8.38
C VAL A 298 -5.76 24.63 -8.15
N ARG A 299 -6.16 24.46 -6.89
CA ARG A 299 -7.57 24.22 -6.51
C ARG A 299 -8.38 25.51 -6.54
N MET A 300 -9.71 25.33 -6.52
CA MET A 300 -10.61 26.48 -6.33
C MET A 300 -10.46 27.05 -4.90
N PRO A 301 -10.65 28.37 -4.69
CA PRO A 301 -10.51 28.99 -3.36
C PRO A 301 -11.38 28.33 -2.28
N GLY A 302 -12.59 27.92 -2.61
CA GLY A 302 -13.48 27.21 -1.69
C GLY A 302 -12.98 25.83 -1.27
N GLU A 303 -12.11 25.18 -2.05
CA GLU A 303 -11.45 23.93 -1.66
C GLU A 303 -10.29 24.22 -0.68
N CYS A 304 -9.52 25.29 -0.95
CA CYS A 304 -8.41 25.72 -0.11
C CYS A 304 -8.87 26.21 1.27
N ALA A 305 -10.03 26.87 1.34
CA ALA A 305 -10.63 27.31 2.60
C ALA A 305 -10.97 26.15 3.57
N ARG A 306 -11.16 24.92 3.04
CA ARG A 306 -11.39 23.71 3.86
C ARG A 306 -10.10 23.01 4.32
N GLY A 307 -8.95 23.56 3.99
CA GLY A 307 -7.62 23.09 4.35
C GLY A 307 -6.66 23.13 3.17
N GLY A 308 -5.39 23.39 3.43
CA GLY A 308 -4.35 23.54 2.42
C GLY A 308 -2.96 23.25 2.96
N ILE A 309 -1.97 23.29 2.08
CA ILE A 309 -0.55 23.23 2.45
C ILE A 309 -0.18 24.61 2.99
N PRO A 310 0.41 24.72 4.20
CA PRO A 310 0.80 26.00 4.77
C PRO A 310 1.73 26.79 3.83
N GLY A 311 1.44 28.09 3.66
CA GLY A 311 2.24 28.97 2.80
C GLY A 311 2.02 28.80 1.29
N ALA A 312 1.14 27.91 0.84
CA ALA A 312 0.85 27.75 -0.58
C ALA A 312 0.14 28.97 -1.17
N VAL A 313 0.58 29.39 -2.35
CA VAL A 313 -0.09 30.43 -3.16
C VAL A 313 -1.23 29.75 -3.93
N ASN A 314 -2.43 30.33 -3.93
CA ASN A 314 -3.57 29.76 -4.63
C ASN A 314 -3.86 30.52 -5.91
N ILE A 315 -3.68 29.86 -7.06
CA ILE A 315 -4.11 30.32 -8.38
C ILE A 315 -4.83 29.15 -9.04
N PRO A 316 -6.16 29.19 -9.19
CA PRO A 316 -6.94 28.11 -9.80
C PRO A 316 -6.43 27.74 -11.20
N LEU A 317 -6.47 26.45 -11.53
CA LEU A 317 -5.99 25.94 -12.82
C LEU A 317 -6.60 26.66 -14.02
N ASP A 318 -7.89 27.00 -13.91
CA ASP A 318 -8.67 27.58 -15.02
C ASP A 318 -8.17 28.98 -15.42
N VAL A 319 -7.61 29.72 -14.46
CA VAL A 319 -7.07 31.07 -14.69
C VAL A 319 -5.53 31.11 -14.65
N LEU A 320 -4.87 29.97 -14.47
CA LEU A 320 -3.41 29.90 -14.29
C LEU A 320 -2.63 30.59 -15.41
N ARG A 321 -3.11 30.51 -16.68
CA ARG A 321 -2.43 31.13 -17.83
C ARG A 321 -2.48 32.64 -17.79
N GLU A 322 -3.50 33.23 -17.17
CA GLU A 322 -3.66 34.68 -17.04
C GLU A 322 -2.73 35.28 -15.94
N HIS A 323 -2.32 34.42 -14.97
CA HIS A 323 -1.50 34.80 -13.83
C HIS A 323 -0.05 34.25 -13.90
N ILE A 324 0.39 33.78 -15.05
CA ILE A 324 1.71 33.17 -15.22
C ILE A 324 2.86 34.14 -14.87
N ASP A 325 2.70 35.41 -15.22
CA ASP A 325 3.72 36.44 -15.00
C ASP A 325 3.89 36.83 -13.51
N GLU A 326 2.96 36.44 -12.66
CA GLU A 326 3.03 36.66 -11.21
C GLU A 326 3.91 35.63 -10.51
N LEU A 327 4.28 34.52 -11.21
CA LEU A 327 5.01 33.41 -10.64
C LEU A 327 6.53 33.65 -10.64
N PRO A 328 7.27 33.18 -9.62
CA PRO A 328 8.71 33.34 -9.55
C PRO A 328 9.40 32.49 -10.62
N LYS A 329 10.28 33.13 -11.43
CA LYS A 329 11.04 32.48 -12.49
C LYS A 329 12.35 31.85 -11.99
N ASP A 330 12.80 32.27 -10.82
CA ASP A 330 14.05 31.86 -10.17
C ASP A 330 13.89 30.71 -9.18
N LYS A 331 12.66 30.25 -8.93
CA LYS A 331 12.36 29.18 -7.99
C LYS A 331 11.71 27.98 -8.66
N LYS A 332 11.96 26.78 -8.10
CA LYS A 332 11.19 25.60 -8.44
C LYS A 332 9.77 25.74 -7.92
N ILE A 333 8.78 25.49 -8.76
CA ILE A 333 7.36 25.56 -8.42
C ILE A 333 6.83 24.15 -8.18
N ILE A 334 6.34 23.89 -6.97
CA ILE A 334 5.67 22.62 -6.63
C ILE A 334 4.17 22.82 -6.81
N VAL A 335 3.61 22.20 -7.82
CA VAL A 335 2.19 22.35 -8.16
C VAL A 335 1.36 21.31 -7.41
N SER A 336 0.45 21.77 -6.57
CA SER A 336 -0.49 20.96 -5.80
C SER A 336 -1.92 21.14 -6.28
N CYS A 337 -2.74 20.11 -6.09
CA CYS A 337 -4.19 20.20 -6.20
C CYS A 337 -4.86 19.22 -5.22
N ALA A 338 -6.11 18.85 -5.41
CA ALA A 338 -6.77 17.91 -4.49
C ALA A 338 -6.14 16.52 -4.48
N VAL A 339 -5.86 15.93 -5.68
CA VAL A 339 -5.48 14.51 -5.83
C VAL A 339 -4.38 14.26 -6.88
N GLY A 340 -3.76 15.31 -7.45
CA GLY A 340 -2.64 15.21 -8.40
C GLY A 340 -2.99 15.49 -9.87
N LEU A 341 -4.23 15.31 -10.35
CA LEU A 341 -4.57 15.50 -11.77
C LEU A 341 -4.47 16.95 -12.24
N ARG A 342 -5.11 17.89 -11.55
CA ARG A 342 -5.00 19.33 -11.87
C ARG A 342 -3.56 19.82 -11.67
N GLY A 343 -2.85 19.26 -10.66
CA GLY A 343 -1.43 19.52 -10.45
C GLY A 343 -0.58 19.09 -11.64
N TYR A 344 -0.84 17.91 -12.20
CA TYR A 344 -0.23 17.48 -13.46
C TYR A 344 -0.46 18.48 -14.61
N LEU A 345 -1.71 18.88 -14.82
CA LEU A 345 -2.04 19.85 -15.87
C LEU A 345 -1.35 21.21 -15.64
N GLY A 346 -1.36 21.72 -14.41
CA GLY A 346 -0.66 22.96 -14.05
C GLY A 346 0.85 22.85 -14.26
N THR A 347 1.46 21.73 -13.86
CA THR A 347 2.88 21.46 -14.10
C THR A 347 3.20 21.48 -15.59
N ARG A 348 2.37 20.88 -16.43
CA ARG A 348 2.54 20.87 -17.89
C ARG A 348 2.45 22.28 -18.48
N ILE A 349 1.45 23.08 -18.04
CA ILE A 349 1.31 24.47 -18.46
C ILE A 349 2.58 25.26 -18.11
N LEU A 350 3.03 25.22 -16.87
CA LEU A 350 4.18 25.99 -16.40
C LEU A 350 5.47 25.58 -17.12
N ARG A 351 5.71 24.30 -17.30
CA ARG A 351 6.89 23.82 -18.03
C ARG A 351 6.90 24.24 -19.49
N GLN A 352 5.74 24.31 -20.16
CA GLN A 352 5.62 24.84 -21.52
C GLN A 352 5.96 26.34 -21.61
N HIS A 353 5.84 27.07 -20.48
CA HIS A 353 6.20 28.48 -20.37
C HIS A 353 7.61 28.68 -19.76
N GLY A 354 8.41 27.60 -19.67
CA GLY A 354 9.81 27.69 -19.27
C GLY A 354 10.07 27.68 -17.75
N PHE A 355 9.06 27.43 -16.90
CA PHE A 355 9.25 27.32 -15.46
C PHE A 355 9.81 25.95 -15.05
N ASP A 356 10.65 25.93 -14.02
CA ASP A 356 11.00 24.69 -13.32
C ASP A 356 9.84 24.30 -12.41
N ALA A 357 8.95 23.46 -12.94
CA ALA A 357 7.74 23.04 -12.22
C ALA A 357 7.67 21.52 -12.07
N VAL A 358 7.23 21.07 -10.89
CA VAL A 358 7.03 19.65 -10.54
C VAL A 358 5.65 19.44 -9.92
N ASN A 359 5.05 18.28 -10.18
CA ASN A 359 3.76 17.91 -9.60
C ASN A 359 3.93 17.31 -8.19
N LEU A 360 3.14 17.74 -7.23
CA LEU A 360 3.02 17.07 -5.94
C LEU A 360 2.15 15.81 -6.08
N SER A 361 2.77 14.63 -6.03
CA SER A 361 2.08 13.35 -6.21
C SER A 361 0.97 13.16 -5.17
N GLY A 362 -0.24 12.89 -5.64
CA GLY A 362 -1.42 12.73 -4.77
C GLY A 362 -1.98 14.04 -4.20
N GLY A 363 -1.33 15.18 -4.45
CA GLY A 363 -1.79 16.51 -4.06
C GLY A 363 -2.04 16.66 -2.56
N TYR A 364 -2.95 17.56 -2.19
CA TYR A 364 -3.31 17.84 -0.80
C TYR A 364 -3.82 16.60 -0.04
N ARG A 365 -4.47 15.66 -0.74
CA ARG A 365 -4.98 14.44 -0.08
C ARG A 365 -3.84 13.59 0.51
N VAL A 366 -2.79 13.32 -0.27
CA VAL A 366 -1.62 12.58 0.24
C VAL A 366 -0.85 13.42 1.25
N TYR A 367 -0.67 14.72 1.00
CA TYR A 367 -0.06 15.62 1.97
C TYR A 367 -0.75 15.55 3.34
N SER A 368 -2.07 15.64 3.38
CA SER A 368 -2.86 15.55 4.62
C SER A 368 -2.71 14.19 5.32
N LEU A 369 -2.67 13.09 4.56
CA LEU A 369 -2.42 11.76 5.12
C LEU A 369 -1.00 11.66 5.69
N CYS A 370 0.01 12.12 4.97
CA CYS A 370 1.40 12.12 5.43
C CYS A 370 1.60 13.00 6.68
N SER A 371 0.97 14.18 6.73
CA SER A 371 0.97 15.04 7.90
C SER A 371 0.40 14.33 9.12
N ARG A 372 -0.78 13.75 9.00
CA ARG A 372 -1.45 13.01 10.08
C ARG A 372 -0.71 11.73 10.50
N ALA A 373 0.05 11.14 9.58
CA ALA A 373 0.88 9.97 9.83
C ALA A 373 2.27 10.32 10.40
N GLY A 374 2.58 11.61 10.60
CA GLY A 374 3.88 12.08 11.08
C GLY A 374 5.03 11.75 10.11
N MET A 375 4.77 11.88 8.80
CA MET A 375 5.74 11.58 7.74
C MET A 375 6.39 12.83 7.16
N LEU A 376 5.84 14.02 7.43
CA LEU A 376 6.42 15.25 6.95
C LEU A 376 7.70 15.57 7.74
N GLN A 377 8.67 16.20 7.07
CA GLN A 377 9.86 16.70 7.75
C GLN A 377 9.40 17.82 8.72
N ASN A 378 9.53 17.54 10.01
CA ASN A 378 9.42 18.60 11.01
C ASN A 378 10.73 19.35 11.01
N ASP A 379 10.67 20.65 10.78
CA ASP A 379 11.79 21.58 11.01
C ASP A 379 12.12 21.72 12.50
#